data_86f594f0beec498b1b0d5ab18c3888d3
#
_entry.id   86f594f0beec498b1b0d5ab18c3888d3
#
_cell.length_a   1.000
_cell.length_b   1.000
_cell.length_c   1.000
_cell.angle_alpha   90.00
_cell.angle_beta   90.00
_cell.angle_gamma   90.00
#
_symmetry.space_group_name_H-M   'P 1'
#
loop_
_entity.id
_entity.type
_entity.pdbx_description
1 polymer ?
#
loop_
_entity_poly.entity_id
_entity_poly.type
_entity_poly.pdbx_seq_one_letter_code
_entity_poly.pdbx_strand_id
1 'polypeptide(L)'
;MSALPRRRTQSFHLDAPRERVLPLFTARGEREWAPGWEPVMLSGAEQRGSAFQTRNHEGRVTTWIVIDYRPAEGRVSYARLAEGSNIGLVDVVCTAAAGGGTDVSVAYTLTALSAEAQVFVDDFLDAETYARMMEEWRAAVSAALAAGGTPAAATPVPPL
;
A
#
# COMPACT_ATOMS: atom_id res chain seq x y z
N MET A 1 -9.53 23.08 16.02
CA MET A 1 -10.47 22.13 15.35
C MET A 1 -9.72 20.86 15.02
N SER A 2 -10.30 19.71 15.39
CA SER A 2 -9.72 18.42 15.03
C SER A 2 -10.03 18.12 13.58
N ALA A 3 -9.02 17.66 12.83
CA ALA A 3 -9.23 17.05 11.52
C ALA A 3 -9.92 15.70 11.70
N LEU A 4 -10.89 15.39 10.84
CA LEU A 4 -11.52 14.09 10.82
C LEU A 4 -10.73 13.15 9.89
N PRO A 5 -10.60 11.87 10.24
CA PRO A 5 -9.95 10.92 9.34
C PRO A 5 -10.77 10.78 8.06
N ARG A 6 -10.06 10.71 6.92
CA ARG A 6 -10.64 10.46 5.60
C ARG A 6 -10.29 9.02 5.20
N ARG A 7 -11.26 8.31 4.65
CA ARG A 7 -11.07 6.93 4.24
C ARG A 7 -11.54 6.71 2.80
N ARG A 8 -10.76 5.97 2.04
CA ARG A 8 -11.12 5.48 0.72
C ARG A 8 -10.73 4.01 0.59
N THR A 9 -11.61 3.23 -0.01
CA THR A 9 -11.37 1.80 -0.29
C THR A 9 -11.69 1.53 -1.75
N GLN A 10 -10.90 0.67 -2.38
CA GLN A 10 -11.20 0.13 -3.70
C GLN A 10 -10.62 -1.27 -3.83
N SER A 11 -11.27 -2.09 -4.67
CA SER A 11 -10.84 -3.45 -4.94
C SER A 11 -10.45 -3.62 -6.40
N PHE A 12 -9.55 -4.56 -6.66
CA PHE A 12 -9.20 -4.99 -8.01
C PHE A 12 -8.90 -6.50 -8.01
N HIS A 13 -8.94 -7.09 -9.20
CA HIS A 13 -8.74 -8.54 -9.37
C HIS A 13 -7.36 -8.84 -9.95
N LEU A 14 -6.73 -9.93 -9.46
CA LEU A 14 -5.47 -10.48 -9.96
C LEU A 14 -5.63 -11.97 -10.25
N ASP A 15 -5.06 -12.42 -11.39
CA ASP A 15 -5.13 -13.82 -11.82
C ASP A 15 -4.00 -14.66 -11.20
N ALA A 16 -3.97 -14.68 -9.88
CA ALA A 16 -3.00 -15.47 -9.12
C ALA A 16 -3.59 -15.86 -7.76
N PRO A 17 -3.16 -16.97 -7.16
CA PRO A 17 -3.66 -17.38 -5.86
C PRO A 17 -3.22 -16.41 -4.76
N ARG A 18 -4.02 -16.30 -3.72
CA ARG A 18 -3.83 -15.39 -2.60
C ARG A 18 -2.44 -15.52 -1.96
N GLU A 19 -1.91 -16.73 -1.89
CA GLU A 19 -0.61 -17.04 -1.31
C GLU A 19 0.55 -16.42 -2.09
N ARG A 20 0.35 -16.12 -3.38
CA ARG A 20 1.32 -15.40 -4.20
C ARG A 20 1.08 -13.89 -4.21
N VAL A 21 -0.16 -13.46 -3.97
CA VAL A 21 -0.56 -12.06 -4.07
C VAL A 21 -0.22 -11.30 -2.78
N LEU A 22 -0.64 -11.80 -1.62
CA LEU A 22 -0.45 -11.07 -0.37
C LEU A 22 1.00 -10.67 -0.09
N PRO A 23 2.01 -11.54 -0.30
CA PRO A 23 3.41 -11.14 -0.06
C PRO A 23 3.87 -9.93 -0.87
N LEU A 24 3.24 -9.62 -1.99
CA LEU A 24 3.57 -8.46 -2.82
C LEU A 24 3.14 -7.13 -2.17
N PHE A 25 2.33 -7.17 -1.14
CA PHE A 25 1.90 -6.00 -0.37
C PHE A 25 2.61 -5.89 0.98
N THR A 26 3.76 -6.54 1.13
CA THR A 26 4.67 -6.37 2.26
C THR A 26 5.77 -5.37 1.92
N ALA A 27 6.47 -4.87 2.93
CA ALA A 27 7.57 -3.93 2.73
C ALA A 27 8.59 -4.43 1.70
N ARG A 28 8.93 -5.70 1.77
CA ARG A 28 9.89 -6.32 0.84
C ARG A 28 9.27 -6.67 -0.50
N GLY A 29 8.03 -7.14 -0.47
CA GLY A 29 7.33 -7.57 -1.69
C GLY A 29 7.04 -6.44 -2.66
N GLU A 30 6.84 -5.23 -2.17
CA GLU A 30 6.58 -4.08 -3.03
C GLU A 30 7.77 -3.69 -3.90
N ARG A 31 8.98 -4.10 -3.56
CA ARG A 31 10.15 -3.92 -4.43
C ARG A 31 9.97 -4.59 -5.79
N GLU A 32 9.13 -5.60 -5.87
CA GLU A 32 8.94 -6.37 -7.11
C GLU A 32 8.06 -5.65 -8.12
N TRP A 33 7.26 -4.66 -7.68
CA TRP A 33 6.32 -3.99 -8.57
C TRP A 33 6.27 -2.47 -8.45
N ALA A 34 6.73 -1.90 -7.34
CA ALA A 34 6.65 -0.45 -7.09
C ALA A 34 8.01 0.21 -7.35
N PRO A 35 8.21 0.85 -8.53
CA PRO A 35 9.48 1.50 -8.84
C PRO A 35 9.83 2.59 -7.82
N GLY A 36 11.09 2.60 -7.37
CA GLY A 36 11.57 3.56 -6.37
C GLY A 36 11.23 3.20 -4.94
N TRP A 37 10.56 2.08 -4.71
CA TRP A 37 10.28 1.60 -3.37
C TRP A 37 11.53 0.99 -2.74
N GLU A 38 12.10 1.67 -1.77
CA GLU A 38 13.34 1.29 -1.09
C GLU A 38 13.14 1.34 0.43
N PRO A 39 12.46 0.34 1.00
CA PRO A 39 12.22 0.33 2.44
C PRO A 39 13.51 0.04 3.22
N VAL A 40 13.72 0.82 4.27
CA VAL A 40 14.79 0.60 5.24
C VAL A 40 14.16 -0.09 6.44
N MET A 41 14.48 -1.35 6.65
CA MET A 41 13.94 -2.12 7.77
C MET A 41 14.59 -1.65 9.08
N LEU A 42 13.77 -1.20 10.01
CA LEU A 42 14.23 -0.76 11.34
C LEU A 42 14.20 -1.91 12.33
N SER A 43 13.22 -2.80 12.23
CA SER A 43 13.12 -3.96 13.09
C SER A 43 12.29 -5.07 12.42
N GLY A 44 12.62 -6.31 12.75
CA GLY A 44 11.83 -7.47 12.37
C GLY A 44 11.72 -7.75 10.87
N ALA A 45 10.64 -8.37 10.52
CA ALA A 45 10.28 -8.75 9.16
C ALA A 45 8.78 -8.47 8.95
N GLU A 46 8.08 -9.28 8.16
CA GLU A 46 6.62 -9.13 7.95
C GLU A 46 5.86 -9.76 9.12
N GLN A 47 5.82 -9.05 10.27
CA GLN A 47 5.06 -9.47 11.44
C GLN A 47 4.61 -8.26 12.24
N ARG A 48 3.60 -8.43 13.04
CA ARG A 48 3.10 -7.36 13.91
C ARG A 48 4.22 -6.77 14.76
N GLY A 49 4.33 -5.44 14.76
CA GLY A 49 5.33 -4.70 15.51
C GLY A 49 6.61 -4.39 14.73
N SER A 50 6.80 -5.00 13.56
CA SER A 50 7.95 -4.67 12.70
C SER A 50 7.79 -3.26 12.13
N ALA A 51 8.88 -2.53 12.04
CA ALA A 51 8.89 -1.15 11.58
C ALA A 51 9.89 -0.94 10.45
N PHE A 52 9.57 -0.03 9.55
CA PHE A 52 10.44 0.36 8.44
C PHE A 52 10.18 1.81 8.02
N GLN A 53 11.07 2.35 7.22
CA GLN A 53 10.92 3.69 6.67
C GLN A 53 11.07 3.67 5.16
N THR A 54 10.34 4.57 4.51
CA THR A 54 10.49 4.86 3.10
C THR A 54 10.72 6.35 2.90
N ARG A 55 11.31 6.72 1.77
CA ARG A 55 11.48 8.11 1.37
C ARG A 55 10.85 8.31 0.00
N ASN A 56 10.14 9.41 -0.18
CA ASN A 56 9.69 9.80 -1.50
C ASN A 56 10.83 10.52 -2.25
N HIS A 57 10.62 10.84 -3.52
CA HIS A 57 11.63 11.51 -4.34
C HIS A 57 12.01 12.92 -3.86
N GLU A 58 11.17 13.53 -3.01
CA GLU A 58 11.46 14.82 -2.36
C GLU A 58 12.22 14.66 -1.03
N GLY A 59 12.53 13.42 -0.63
CA GLY A 59 13.23 13.10 0.60
C GLY A 59 12.35 13.03 1.84
N ARG A 60 11.04 13.18 1.70
CA ARG A 60 10.11 13.07 2.84
C ARG A 60 10.07 11.63 3.35
N VAL A 61 10.23 11.49 4.65
CA VAL A 61 10.23 10.19 5.31
C VAL A 61 8.81 9.80 5.72
N THR A 62 8.45 8.56 5.42
CA THR A 62 7.27 7.91 6.00
C THR A 62 7.75 6.77 6.88
N THR A 63 7.33 6.76 8.13
CA THR A 63 7.61 5.68 9.08
C THR A 63 6.40 4.79 9.19
N TRP A 64 6.64 3.49 9.11
CA TRP A 64 5.60 2.45 9.05
C TRP A 64 5.78 1.46 10.18
N ILE A 65 4.67 0.94 10.68
CA ILE A 65 4.66 -0.20 11.59
C ILE A 65 3.58 -1.18 11.15
N VAL A 66 3.93 -2.47 11.10
CA VAL A 66 2.97 -3.54 10.84
C VAL A 66 2.09 -3.69 12.08
N ILE A 67 0.80 -3.43 11.95
CA ILE A 67 -0.15 -3.56 13.07
C ILE A 67 -0.92 -4.87 13.03
N ASP A 68 -1.01 -5.50 11.86
CA ASP A 68 -1.59 -6.81 11.71
C ASP A 68 -0.99 -7.51 10.48
N TYR A 69 -0.63 -8.78 10.62
CA TYR A 69 -0.15 -9.61 9.52
C TYR A 69 -0.66 -11.02 9.70
N ARG A 70 -1.65 -11.40 8.87
CA ARG A 70 -2.33 -12.69 8.93
C ARG A 70 -2.39 -13.32 7.55
N PRO A 71 -1.28 -13.91 7.07
CA PRO A 71 -1.21 -14.46 5.71
C PRO A 71 -2.22 -15.57 5.47
N ALA A 72 -2.54 -16.40 6.47
CA ALA A 72 -3.56 -17.43 6.34
C ALA A 72 -4.96 -16.86 6.10
N GLU A 73 -5.23 -15.64 6.57
CA GLU A 73 -6.50 -14.94 6.35
C GLU A 73 -6.44 -13.94 5.18
N GLY A 74 -5.27 -13.78 4.57
CA GLY A 74 -5.09 -12.84 3.47
C GLY A 74 -5.04 -11.38 3.88
N ARG A 75 -4.53 -11.06 5.08
CA ARG A 75 -4.59 -9.69 5.63
C ARG A 75 -3.24 -9.16 6.03
N VAL A 76 -3.02 -7.88 5.71
CA VAL A 76 -1.91 -7.09 6.25
C VAL A 76 -2.39 -5.66 6.47
N SER A 77 -2.02 -5.06 7.60
CA SER A 77 -2.36 -3.68 7.93
C SER A 77 -1.16 -2.96 8.53
N TYR A 78 -1.06 -1.68 8.19
CA TYR A 78 0.03 -0.80 8.61
C TYR A 78 -0.54 0.45 9.25
N ALA A 79 0.14 0.94 10.29
CA ALA A 79 0.05 2.34 10.67
C ALA A 79 1.23 3.08 10.03
N ARG A 80 1.03 4.32 9.64
CA ARG A 80 2.05 5.13 8.97
C ARG A 80 2.03 6.56 9.45
N LEU A 81 3.22 7.17 9.47
CA LEU A 81 3.39 8.59 9.73
C LEU A 81 4.28 9.18 8.64
N ALA A 82 3.70 10.03 7.80
CA ALA A 82 4.43 10.83 6.83
C ALA A 82 4.73 12.19 7.48
N GLU A 83 6.00 12.43 7.79
CA GLU A 83 6.43 13.63 8.52
C GLU A 83 5.88 14.92 7.91
N GLY A 84 5.28 15.75 8.75
CA GLY A 84 4.73 17.05 8.36
C GLY A 84 3.49 16.97 7.47
N SER A 85 2.98 15.78 7.16
CA SER A 85 1.87 15.60 6.23
C SER A 85 0.67 14.91 6.88
N ASN A 86 0.78 13.61 7.11
CA ASN A 86 -0.38 12.85 7.57
C ASN A 86 0.02 11.65 8.41
N ILE A 87 -0.94 11.17 9.18
CA ILE A 87 -0.86 9.92 9.94
C ILE A 87 -2.07 9.06 9.57
N GLY A 88 -1.92 7.76 9.54
CA GLY A 88 -3.06 6.92 9.21
C GLY A 88 -2.79 5.44 9.12
N LEU A 89 -3.71 4.76 8.46
CA LEU A 89 -3.71 3.32 8.30
C LEU A 89 -3.74 2.95 6.82
N VAL A 90 -3.14 1.82 6.50
CA VAL A 90 -3.31 1.13 5.22
C VAL A 90 -3.70 -0.31 5.51
N ASP A 91 -4.84 -0.72 4.98
CA ASP A 91 -5.37 -2.07 5.15
C ASP A 91 -5.45 -2.76 3.79
N VAL A 92 -4.83 -3.94 3.68
CA VAL A 92 -4.90 -4.78 2.49
C VAL A 92 -5.55 -6.10 2.84
N VAL A 93 -6.61 -6.45 2.11
CA VAL A 93 -7.31 -7.72 2.26
C VAL A 93 -7.33 -8.44 0.91
N CYS A 94 -6.80 -9.66 0.90
CA CYS A 94 -6.78 -10.54 -0.26
C CYS A 94 -7.76 -11.68 -0.04
N THR A 95 -8.78 -11.77 -0.88
CA THR A 95 -9.84 -12.78 -0.80
C THR A 95 -9.82 -13.64 -2.05
N ALA A 96 -9.90 -14.96 -1.89
CA ALA A 96 -10.02 -15.85 -3.04
C ALA A 96 -11.33 -15.56 -3.79
N ALA A 97 -11.23 -15.27 -5.08
CA ALA A 97 -12.39 -14.98 -5.91
C ALA A 97 -13.13 -16.26 -6.32
N ALA A 98 -14.45 -16.19 -6.43
CA ALA A 98 -15.31 -17.33 -6.77
C ALA A 98 -14.94 -17.97 -8.12
N GLY A 99 -14.51 -17.18 -9.10
CA GLY A 99 -14.09 -17.64 -10.42
C GLY A 99 -12.60 -17.96 -10.55
N GLY A 100 -11.86 -17.98 -9.46
CA GLY A 100 -10.41 -18.13 -9.45
C GLY A 100 -9.69 -16.79 -9.31
N GLY A 101 -8.40 -16.82 -8.93
CA GLY A 101 -7.62 -15.62 -8.65
C GLY A 101 -7.94 -14.99 -7.30
N THR A 102 -7.56 -13.75 -7.15
CA THR A 102 -7.66 -13.03 -5.87
C THR A 102 -8.27 -11.66 -6.09
N ASP A 103 -9.24 -11.30 -5.26
CA ASP A 103 -9.74 -9.93 -5.14
C ASP A 103 -8.97 -9.23 -4.02
N VAL A 104 -8.34 -8.11 -4.36
CA VAL A 104 -7.54 -7.30 -3.43
C VAL A 104 -8.32 -6.05 -3.10
N SER A 105 -8.54 -5.81 -1.81
CA SER A 105 -9.12 -4.57 -1.30
C SER A 105 -8.05 -3.77 -0.59
N VAL A 106 -7.88 -2.51 -0.97
CA VAL A 106 -6.91 -1.59 -0.35
C VAL A 106 -7.67 -0.39 0.20
N ALA A 107 -7.48 -0.12 1.48
CA ALA A 107 -8.08 1.02 2.15
C ALA A 107 -6.99 1.90 2.78
N TYR A 108 -7.04 3.20 2.49
CA TYR A 108 -6.28 4.21 3.22
C TYR A 108 -7.22 4.97 4.13
N THR A 109 -6.78 5.19 5.37
CA THR A 109 -7.44 6.07 6.33
C THR A 109 -6.42 7.09 6.79
N LEU A 110 -6.57 8.35 6.41
CA LEU A 110 -5.57 9.39 6.64
C LEU A 110 -6.16 10.57 7.43
N THR A 111 -5.35 11.10 8.34
CA THR A 111 -5.61 12.36 9.04
C THR A 111 -4.47 13.32 8.72
N ALA A 112 -4.80 14.50 8.21
CA ALA A 112 -3.82 15.54 7.93
C ALA A 112 -3.26 16.14 9.22
N LEU A 113 -1.96 16.45 9.23
CA LEU A 113 -1.28 17.05 10.37
C LEU A 113 -1.30 18.58 10.35
N SER A 114 -1.81 19.18 9.27
CA SER A 114 -1.95 20.63 9.11
C SER A 114 -3.01 20.95 8.09
N ALA A 115 -3.44 22.21 8.03
CA ALA A 115 -4.39 22.69 7.04
C ALA A 115 -3.82 22.57 5.61
N GLU A 116 -2.53 22.81 5.43
CA GLU A 116 -1.85 22.64 4.15
C GLU A 116 -1.86 21.16 3.72
N ALA A 117 -1.55 20.26 4.63
CA ALA A 117 -1.55 18.83 4.36
C ALA A 117 -2.96 18.26 4.10
N GLN A 118 -4.00 18.95 4.54
CA GLN A 118 -5.38 18.53 4.26
C GLN A 118 -5.67 18.54 2.75
N VAL A 119 -5.12 19.50 2.02
CA VAL A 119 -5.25 19.55 0.55
C VAL A 119 -4.66 18.28 -0.08
N PHE A 120 -3.48 17.88 0.37
CA PHE A 120 -2.86 16.63 -0.10
C PHE A 120 -3.73 15.41 0.21
N VAL A 121 -4.24 15.30 1.44
CA VAL A 121 -5.09 14.16 1.86
C VAL A 121 -6.38 14.11 1.02
N ASP A 122 -7.00 15.24 0.78
CA ASP A 122 -8.22 15.33 -0.02
C ASP A 122 -7.99 14.92 -1.47
N ASP A 123 -6.90 15.37 -2.07
CA ASP A 123 -6.53 15.04 -3.44
C ASP A 123 -6.16 13.56 -3.57
N PHE A 124 -5.37 13.04 -2.63
CA PHE A 124 -4.94 11.65 -2.62
C PHE A 124 -6.14 10.68 -2.50
N LEU A 125 -7.11 11.03 -1.67
CA LEU A 125 -8.30 10.21 -1.42
C LEU A 125 -9.50 10.59 -2.29
N ASP A 126 -9.31 11.48 -3.27
CA ASP A 126 -10.33 11.74 -4.29
C ASP A 126 -10.68 10.46 -5.05
N ALA A 127 -11.96 10.27 -5.35
CA ALA A 127 -12.44 9.02 -5.93
C ALA A 127 -11.75 8.65 -7.24
N GLU A 128 -11.60 9.61 -8.16
CA GLU A 128 -10.96 9.36 -9.46
C GLU A 128 -9.46 9.14 -9.32
N THR A 129 -8.80 9.94 -8.49
CA THR A 129 -7.36 9.80 -8.21
C THR A 129 -7.04 8.45 -7.60
N TYR A 130 -7.83 8.04 -6.63
CA TYR A 130 -7.66 6.76 -5.95
C TYR A 130 -7.93 5.58 -6.88
N ALA A 131 -8.99 5.65 -7.69
CA ALA A 131 -9.31 4.62 -8.67
C ALA A 131 -8.19 4.43 -9.69
N ARG A 132 -7.59 5.53 -10.16
CA ARG A 132 -6.46 5.49 -11.09
C ARG A 132 -5.23 4.87 -10.45
N MET A 133 -4.93 5.21 -9.20
CA MET A 133 -3.83 4.61 -8.44
C MET A 133 -4.03 3.10 -8.29
N MET A 134 -5.23 2.66 -7.95
CA MET A 134 -5.54 1.23 -7.82
C MET A 134 -5.39 0.48 -9.14
N GLU A 135 -5.77 1.08 -10.26
CA GLU A 135 -5.57 0.48 -11.58
C GLU A 135 -4.08 0.39 -11.95
N GLU A 136 -3.30 1.41 -11.60
CA GLU A 136 -1.83 1.37 -11.78
C GLU A 136 -1.20 0.26 -10.94
N TRP A 137 -1.65 0.09 -9.70
CA TRP A 137 -1.20 -1.01 -8.85
C TRP A 137 -1.57 -2.36 -9.44
N ARG A 138 -2.82 -2.53 -9.87
CA ARG A 138 -3.27 -3.77 -10.50
C ARG A 138 -2.38 -4.13 -11.69
N ALA A 139 -2.12 -3.18 -12.57
CA ALA A 139 -1.29 -3.40 -13.76
C ALA A 139 0.15 -3.76 -13.38
N ALA A 140 0.76 -3.04 -12.43
CA ALA A 140 2.12 -3.28 -11.98
C ALA A 140 2.28 -4.64 -11.27
N VAL A 141 1.36 -4.98 -10.38
CA VAL A 141 1.36 -6.27 -9.69
C VAL A 141 1.12 -7.42 -10.66
N SER A 142 0.18 -7.25 -11.60
CA SER A 142 -0.06 -8.26 -12.66
C SER A 142 1.19 -8.52 -13.48
N ALA A 143 1.93 -7.47 -13.86
CA ALA A 143 3.18 -7.60 -14.59
C ALA A 143 4.26 -8.34 -13.78
N ALA A 144 4.38 -8.02 -12.49
CA ALA A 144 5.31 -8.70 -11.59
C ALA A 144 4.98 -10.19 -11.43
N LEU A 145 3.69 -10.52 -11.29
CA LEU A 145 3.22 -11.91 -11.20
C LEU A 145 3.53 -12.69 -12.48
N ALA A 146 3.30 -12.09 -13.65
CA ALA A 146 3.59 -12.72 -14.95
C ALA A 146 5.09 -12.90 -15.18
N ALA A 147 5.92 -11.98 -14.69
CA ALA A 147 7.37 -12.04 -14.82
C ALA A 147 8.06 -12.93 -13.74
N GLY A 148 7.28 -13.56 -12.86
CA GLY A 148 7.83 -14.37 -11.78
C GLY A 148 8.50 -13.54 -10.67
N GLY A 149 8.03 -12.32 -10.43
CA GLY A 149 8.56 -11.42 -9.41
C GLY A 149 9.66 -10.48 -9.89
N THR A 150 9.89 -10.35 -11.22
CA THR A 150 10.84 -9.38 -11.76
C THR A 150 10.24 -7.96 -11.62
N PRO A 151 10.99 -6.98 -11.06
CA PRO A 151 10.49 -5.62 -10.93
C PRO A 151 10.06 -5.02 -12.25
N ALA A 152 8.92 -4.33 -12.25
CA ALA A 152 8.42 -3.64 -13.41
C ALA A 152 9.29 -2.43 -13.76
N ALA A 153 9.68 -2.30 -15.03
CA ALA A 153 10.43 -1.15 -15.55
C ALA A 153 9.49 -0.03 -16.03
N ALA A 154 8.36 0.14 -15.37
CA ALA A 154 7.28 1.02 -15.82
C ALA A 154 7.34 2.41 -15.16
N THR A 155 6.37 3.27 -15.53
CA THR A 155 6.12 4.55 -14.88
C THR A 155 6.00 4.35 -13.35
N PRO A 156 6.61 5.23 -12.53
CA PRO A 156 6.52 5.11 -11.08
C PRO A 156 5.07 5.05 -10.59
N VAL A 157 4.79 4.08 -9.74
CA VAL A 157 3.48 3.84 -9.15
C VAL A 157 3.57 4.17 -7.66
N PRO A 158 2.62 4.94 -7.07
CA PRO A 158 2.66 5.21 -5.64
C PRO A 158 2.55 3.90 -4.84
N PRO A 159 3.54 3.57 -4.01
CA PRO A 159 3.47 2.39 -3.14
C PRO A 159 2.60 2.64 -1.92
N LEU A 160 2.48 1.63 -1.07
CA LEU A 160 1.76 1.71 0.21
C LEU A 160 2.16 2.90 1.05
#